data_df1f7e630511e150edd249ec1939371a
#
_entry.id   df1f7e630511e150edd249ec1939371a
#
_cell.length_a   1.000
_cell.length_b   1.000
_cell.length_c   1.000
_cell.angle_alpha   90.00
_cell.angle_beta   90.00
_cell.angle_gamma   90.00
#
_symmetry.space_group_name_H-M   'P 1'
#
loop_
_entity.id
_entity.type
_entity.pdbx_description
1 polymer ?
#
loop_
_entity_poly.entity_id
_entity_poly.type
_entity_poly.pdbx_seq_one_letter_code
_entity_poly.pdbx_strand_id
1 'polypeptide(L)'
;PKNYFPAVEKGIQEMVVKGPLAGYPIVGLKATLVFGSYHPVDSSEMAFKLATILAVKAAFADPASKPVLLEPIASLQVKVPDKFTGDIMGDLNKRRGRVLGMNPDHSGNQIVEADVPMSELFGYNTDLRSRTGGIGSYSYSFSRYEQAPADVQAKEIAARAAEND
;
A
#
# COMPACT_ATOMS: atom_id res chain seq x y z
N PRO A 1 11.11 -32.52 14.08
CA PRO A 1 9.91 -33.33 14.25
C PRO A 1 8.67 -32.61 13.70
N LYS A 2 7.75 -33.36 13.10
CA LYS A 2 6.55 -32.79 12.45
C LYS A 2 5.57 -32.10 13.43
N ASN A 3 5.65 -32.43 14.69
CA ASN A 3 4.83 -31.81 15.74
C ASN A 3 5.11 -30.31 15.94
N TYR A 4 6.26 -29.80 15.45
CA TYR A 4 6.60 -28.38 15.51
C TYR A 4 6.20 -27.58 14.25
N PHE A 5 5.71 -28.24 13.20
CA PHE A 5 5.27 -27.57 11.98
C PHE A 5 4.15 -26.53 12.25
N PRO A 6 3.15 -26.81 13.10
CA PRO A 6 2.14 -25.79 13.46
C PRO A 6 2.74 -24.56 14.14
N ALA A 7 3.81 -24.69 14.91
CA ALA A 7 4.48 -23.55 15.54
C ALA A 7 5.17 -22.65 14.52
N VAL A 8 5.80 -23.25 13.51
CA VAL A 8 6.40 -22.52 12.37
C VAL A 8 5.30 -21.79 11.58
N GLU A 9 4.19 -22.44 11.30
CA GLU A 9 3.05 -21.82 10.62
C GLU A 9 2.49 -20.62 11.40
N LYS A 10 2.30 -20.74 12.71
CA LYS A 10 1.89 -19.64 13.57
C LYS A 10 2.85 -18.44 13.52
N GLY A 11 4.15 -18.72 13.51
CA GLY A 11 5.18 -17.68 13.38
C GLY A 11 5.07 -16.92 12.06
N ILE A 12 4.84 -17.62 10.96
CA ILE A 12 4.63 -17.00 9.64
C ILE A 12 3.34 -16.19 9.63
N GLN A 13 2.23 -16.74 10.13
CA GLN A 13 0.94 -16.05 10.19
C GLN A 13 1.02 -14.76 11.00
N GLU A 14 1.73 -14.75 12.12
CA GLU A 14 1.95 -13.56 12.93
C GLU A 14 2.73 -12.48 12.17
N MET A 15 3.77 -12.86 11.43
CA MET A 15 4.55 -11.94 10.62
C MET A 15 3.80 -11.43 9.40
N VAL A 16 2.90 -12.23 8.82
CA VAL A 16 2.07 -11.82 7.67
C VAL A 16 1.09 -10.72 8.06
N VAL A 17 0.55 -10.75 9.27
CA VAL A 17 -0.39 -9.73 9.76
C VAL A 17 0.30 -8.38 9.98
N LYS A 18 1.52 -8.41 10.52
CA LYS A 18 2.32 -7.21 10.78
C LYS A 18 3.75 -7.42 10.29
N GLY A 19 3.98 -7.07 9.03
CA GLY A 19 5.26 -7.24 8.36
C GLY A 19 6.37 -6.34 8.92
N PRO A 20 7.65 -6.75 8.76
CA PRO A 20 8.79 -6.06 9.37
C PRO A 20 9.20 -4.76 8.65
N LEU A 21 8.73 -4.52 7.41
CA LEU A 21 9.14 -3.34 6.65
C LEU A 21 8.52 -2.05 7.21
N ALA A 22 7.19 -2.01 7.38
CA ALA A 22 6.47 -0.84 7.86
C ALA A 22 5.24 -1.20 8.74
N GLY A 23 5.14 -2.44 9.19
CA GLY A 23 4.03 -2.92 10.01
C GLY A 23 2.74 -3.22 9.24
N TYR A 24 2.74 -3.11 7.93
CA TYR A 24 1.61 -3.50 7.08
C TYR A 24 1.58 -5.01 6.83
N PRO A 25 0.42 -5.59 6.49
CA PRO A 25 0.34 -7.00 6.12
C PRO A 25 1.23 -7.34 4.93
N ILE A 26 1.83 -8.52 4.97
CA ILE A 26 2.61 -9.06 3.86
C ILE A 26 1.66 -9.77 2.89
N VAL A 27 1.82 -9.53 1.59
CA VAL A 27 1.10 -10.22 0.52
C VAL A 27 2.09 -10.79 -0.51
N GLY A 28 1.63 -11.76 -1.30
CA GLY A 28 2.47 -12.36 -2.34
C GLY A 28 3.63 -13.23 -1.81
N LEU A 29 3.53 -13.70 -0.57
CA LEU A 29 4.54 -14.54 0.07
C LEU A 29 4.20 -16.02 -0.09
N LYS A 30 5.19 -16.80 -0.49
CA LYS A 30 5.18 -18.25 -0.36
C LYS A 30 6.32 -18.67 0.57
N ALA A 31 5.99 -19.27 1.70
CA ALA A 31 6.96 -19.80 2.64
C ALA A 31 7.00 -21.35 2.52
N THR A 32 8.18 -21.91 2.43
CA THR A 32 8.38 -23.36 2.38
C THR A 32 9.38 -23.75 3.44
N LEU A 33 8.94 -24.60 4.38
CA LEU A 33 9.82 -25.15 5.39
C LEU A 33 10.64 -26.30 4.76
N VAL A 34 11.93 -26.09 4.61
CA VAL A 34 12.83 -27.07 3.97
C VAL A 34 13.72 -27.81 4.95
N PHE A 35 14.03 -27.18 6.08
CA PHE A 35 14.93 -27.76 7.07
C PHE A 35 14.72 -27.09 8.45
N GLY A 36 15.03 -27.83 9.51
CA GLY A 36 15.07 -27.33 10.88
C GLY A 36 15.90 -28.25 11.78
N SER A 37 16.59 -27.68 12.74
CA SER A 37 17.31 -28.41 13.77
C SER A 37 16.42 -28.64 14.99
N TYR A 38 16.60 -29.76 15.64
CA TYR A 38 15.91 -30.13 16.87
C TYR A 38 16.92 -30.47 17.96
N HIS A 39 16.68 -29.97 19.15
CA HIS A 39 17.44 -30.32 20.34
C HIS A 39 16.50 -30.69 21.48
N PRO A 40 16.64 -31.88 22.13
CA PRO A 40 15.67 -32.37 23.11
C PRO A 40 15.40 -31.44 24.30
N VAL A 41 16.39 -30.61 24.67
CA VAL A 41 16.30 -29.71 25.83
C VAL A 41 15.82 -28.31 25.44
N ASP A 42 16.29 -27.79 24.28
CA ASP A 42 16.11 -26.38 23.90
C ASP A 42 14.96 -26.17 22.91
N SER A 43 14.40 -27.23 22.38
CA SER A 43 13.29 -27.16 21.42
C SER A 43 11.94 -27.14 22.10
N SER A 44 11.08 -26.21 21.69
CA SER A 44 9.70 -26.05 22.13
C SER A 44 8.87 -25.40 21.04
N GLU A 45 7.55 -25.44 21.16
CA GLU A 45 6.68 -24.70 20.21
C GLU A 45 7.03 -23.22 20.15
N MET A 46 7.25 -22.59 21.33
CA MET A 46 7.61 -21.19 21.41
C MET A 46 8.97 -20.92 20.74
N ALA A 47 9.97 -21.79 20.93
CA ALA A 47 11.28 -21.65 20.32
C ALA A 47 11.20 -21.72 18.78
N PHE A 48 10.45 -22.65 18.22
CA PHE A 48 10.23 -22.76 16.79
C PHE A 48 9.46 -21.58 16.20
N LYS A 49 8.43 -21.08 16.93
CA LYS A 49 7.70 -19.87 16.55
C LYS A 49 8.63 -18.67 16.50
N LEU A 50 9.42 -18.41 17.54
CA LEU A 50 10.36 -17.30 17.61
C LEU A 50 11.47 -17.42 16.56
N ALA A 51 12.01 -18.59 16.33
CA ALA A 51 12.98 -18.84 15.27
C ALA A 51 12.42 -18.50 13.88
N THR A 52 11.16 -18.83 13.64
CA THR A 52 10.48 -18.50 12.39
C THR A 52 10.29 -16.99 12.24
N ILE A 53 9.89 -16.30 13.29
CA ILE A 53 9.77 -14.83 13.28
C ILE A 53 11.11 -14.16 12.98
N LEU A 54 12.19 -14.62 13.62
CA LEU A 54 13.53 -14.12 13.35
C LEU A 54 13.99 -14.40 11.91
N ALA A 55 13.66 -15.58 11.37
CA ALA A 55 13.99 -15.93 9.99
C ALA A 55 13.27 -15.02 8.97
N VAL A 56 12.00 -14.73 9.19
CA VAL A 56 11.24 -13.80 8.33
C VAL A 56 11.82 -12.39 8.41
N LYS A 57 12.13 -11.90 9.62
CA LYS A 57 12.78 -10.60 9.79
C LYS A 57 14.13 -10.53 9.08
N ALA A 58 14.94 -11.57 9.19
CA ALA A 58 16.24 -11.64 8.52
C ALA A 58 16.08 -11.67 6.99
N ALA A 59 15.09 -12.41 6.48
CA ALA A 59 14.79 -12.43 5.05
C ALA A 59 14.40 -11.06 4.51
N PHE A 60 13.58 -10.30 5.24
CA PHE A 60 13.21 -8.94 4.83
C PHE A 60 14.36 -7.93 4.95
N ALA A 61 15.30 -8.15 5.84
CA ALA A 61 16.50 -7.33 5.97
C ALA A 61 17.57 -7.64 4.91
N ASP A 62 17.49 -8.80 4.27
CA ASP A 62 18.43 -9.19 3.21
C ASP A 62 18.20 -8.35 1.95
N PRO A 63 19.22 -7.66 1.43
CA PRO A 63 19.12 -6.87 0.19
C PRO A 63 18.64 -7.67 -1.03
N ALA A 64 18.85 -8.98 -1.04
CA ALA A 64 18.43 -9.85 -2.13
C ALA A 64 16.91 -10.04 -2.18
N SER A 65 16.19 -9.91 -1.07
CA SER A 65 14.73 -10.10 -1.02
C SER A 65 13.96 -8.94 -1.63
N LYS A 66 14.53 -7.73 -1.60
CA LYS A 66 13.93 -6.49 -2.16
C LYS A 66 12.46 -6.31 -1.81
N PRO A 67 12.07 -6.30 -0.53
CA PRO A 67 10.70 -6.07 -0.16
C PRO A 67 10.24 -4.69 -0.61
N VAL A 68 9.01 -4.59 -1.07
CA VAL A 68 8.43 -3.34 -1.55
C VAL A 68 7.14 -3.02 -0.80
N LEU A 69 6.85 -1.74 -0.67
CA LEU A 69 5.57 -1.27 -0.16
C LEU A 69 4.58 -1.13 -1.31
N LEU A 70 3.38 -1.65 -1.13
CA LEU A 70 2.27 -1.45 -2.06
C LEU A 70 1.38 -0.31 -1.57
N GLU A 71 0.95 0.53 -2.48
CA GLU A 71 -0.02 1.58 -2.20
C GLU A 71 -1.33 1.36 -2.95
N PRO A 72 -2.48 1.67 -2.34
CA PRO A 72 -3.76 1.55 -3.00
C PRO A 72 -3.94 2.67 -4.03
N ILE A 73 -4.40 2.29 -5.22
CA ILE A 73 -4.72 3.20 -6.31
C ILE A 73 -6.24 3.31 -6.43
N ALA A 74 -6.73 4.54 -6.47
CA ALA A 74 -8.13 4.84 -6.72
C ALA A 74 -8.39 5.08 -8.21
N SER A 75 -9.50 4.58 -8.67
CA SER A 75 -10.12 5.02 -9.93
C SER A 75 -11.00 6.24 -9.62
N LEU A 76 -10.59 7.39 -10.08
CA LEU A 76 -11.21 8.70 -9.81
C LEU A 76 -11.93 9.21 -11.03
N GLN A 77 -13.12 9.74 -10.82
CA GLN A 77 -13.87 10.51 -11.80
C GLN A 77 -14.16 11.90 -11.24
N VAL A 78 -13.79 12.93 -11.98
CA VAL A 78 -14.03 14.33 -11.62
C VAL A 78 -14.91 14.99 -12.67
N LYS A 79 -16.03 15.52 -12.25
CA LYS A 79 -16.95 16.25 -13.11
C LYS A 79 -16.83 17.73 -12.84
N VAL A 80 -16.44 18.48 -13.86
CA VAL A 80 -16.25 19.95 -13.78
C VAL A 80 -16.71 20.60 -15.10
N PRO A 81 -17.13 21.88 -15.08
CA PRO A 81 -17.27 22.65 -16.30
C PRO A 81 -15.98 22.68 -17.11
N ASP A 82 -16.11 22.69 -18.41
CA ASP A 82 -14.97 22.58 -19.36
C ASP A 82 -13.83 23.57 -19.07
N LYS A 83 -14.17 24.80 -18.66
CA LYS A 83 -13.19 25.85 -18.32
C LYS A 83 -12.23 25.49 -17.19
N PHE A 84 -12.55 24.53 -16.31
CA PHE A 84 -11.72 24.13 -15.18
C PHE A 84 -10.86 22.88 -15.48
N THR A 85 -11.02 22.27 -16.62
CA THR A 85 -10.37 21.00 -16.97
C THR A 85 -8.86 21.08 -16.85
N GLY A 86 -8.24 22.17 -17.35
CA GLY A 86 -6.79 22.35 -17.27
C GLY A 86 -6.27 22.41 -15.83
N ASP A 87 -6.99 23.10 -14.95
CA ASP A 87 -6.64 23.21 -13.53
C ASP A 87 -6.74 21.85 -12.82
N ILE A 88 -7.77 21.07 -13.16
CA ILE A 88 -7.97 19.73 -12.61
C ILE A 88 -6.86 18.78 -13.06
N MET A 89 -6.50 18.80 -14.33
CA MET A 89 -5.40 17.99 -14.86
C MET A 89 -4.07 18.34 -14.20
N GLY A 90 -3.79 19.63 -14.01
CA GLY A 90 -2.60 20.10 -13.33
C GLY A 90 -2.56 19.66 -11.85
N ASP A 91 -3.68 19.71 -11.16
CA ASP A 91 -3.79 19.26 -9.78
C ASP A 91 -3.60 17.74 -9.64
N LEU A 92 -4.23 16.97 -10.52
CA LEU A 92 -4.08 15.51 -10.53
C LEU A 92 -2.62 15.09 -10.80
N ASN A 93 -1.91 15.79 -11.68
CA ASN A 93 -0.49 15.55 -11.92
C ASN A 93 0.35 15.80 -10.65
N LYS A 94 0.05 16.84 -9.88
CA LYS A 94 0.72 17.11 -8.59
C LYS A 94 0.43 16.02 -7.56
N ARG A 95 -0.72 15.38 -7.65
CA ARG A 95 -1.14 14.25 -6.79
C ARG A 95 -0.66 12.89 -7.30
N ARG A 96 0.32 12.85 -8.16
CA ARG A 96 0.84 11.63 -8.81
C ARG A 96 -0.26 10.87 -9.59
N GLY A 97 -1.30 11.56 -9.99
CA GLY A 97 -2.38 11.00 -10.78
C GLY A 97 -1.99 10.80 -12.23
N ARG A 98 -2.54 9.76 -12.82
CA ARG A 98 -2.45 9.50 -14.25
C ARG A 98 -3.83 9.68 -14.88
N VAL A 99 -3.98 10.73 -15.69
CA VAL A 99 -5.22 10.96 -16.43
C VAL A 99 -5.34 9.91 -17.53
N LEU A 100 -6.46 9.17 -17.52
CA LEU A 100 -6.74 8.10 -18.47
C LEU A 100 -7.58 8.59 -19.64
N GLY A 101 -8.44 9.56 -19.40
CA GLY A 101 -9.33 10.08 -20.42
C GLY A 101 -10.16 11.25 -19.92
N MET A 102 -10.85 11.87 -20.86
CA MET A 102 -11.76 12.97 -20.59
C MET A 102 -12.93 12.86 -21.57
N ASN A 103 -14.13 12.85 -21.03
CA ASN A 103 -15.34 12.71 -21.82
C ASN A 103 -16.31 13.86 -21.49
N PRO A 104 -16.89 14.52 -22.51
CA PRO A 104 -17.92 15.50 -22.27
C PRO A 104 -19.19 14.81 -21.74
N ASP A 105 -19.83 15.45 -20.76
CA ASP A 105 -21.21 15.17 -20.50
C ASP A 105 -22.08 16.11 -21.37
N HIS A 106 -23.33 15.73 -21.58
CA HIS A 106 -24.23 16.52 -22.44
C HIS A 106 -24.68 17.86 -21.85
N SER A 107 -24.15 18.26 -20.69
CA SER A 107 -24.52 19.46 -19.94
C SER A 107 -23.44 20.55 -19.95
N GLY A 108 -22.41 20.43 -20.79
CA GLY A 108 -21.30 21.39 -20.85
C GLY A 108 -20.21 21.16 -19.78
N ASN A 109 -20.22 20.00 -19.14
CA ASN A 109 -19.18 19.55 -18.24
C ASN A 109 -18.26 18.52 -18.90
N GLN A 110 -17.09 18.34 -18.33
CA GLN A 110 -16.17 17.25 -18.64
C GLN A 110 -16.07 16.30 -17.45
N ILE A 111 -16.01 15.02 -17.75
CA ILE A 111 -15.69 13.96 -16.80
C ILE A 111 -14.25 13.54 -17.04
N VAL A 112 -13.37 13.87 -16.11
CA VAL A 112 -11.95 13.48 -16.14
C VAL A 112 -11.80 12.17 -15.38
N GLU A 113 -11.25 11.17 -16.04
CA GLU A 113 -10.96 9.87 -15.44
C GLU A 113 -9.46 9.75 -15.18
N ALA A 114 -9.10 9.33 -13.98
CA ALA A 114 -7.70 9.20 -13.60
C ALA A 114 -7.49 8.08 -12.57
N ASP A 115 -6.29 7.50 -12.61
CA ASP A 115 -5.77 6.67 -11.53
C ASP A 115 -4.93 7.54 -10.61
N VAL A 116 -5.25 7.55 -9.32
CA VAL A 116 -4.56 8.37 -8.31
C VAL A 116 -4.29 7.53 -7.07
N PRO A 117 -3.08 7.61 -6.48
CA PRO A 117 -2.85 6.99 -5.19
C PRO A 117 -3.83 7.51 -4.15
N MET A 118 -4.47 6.62 -3.39
CA MET A 118 -5.50 7.02 -2.43
C MET A 118 -4.97 7.96 -1.35
N SER A 119 -3.70 7.84 -0.98
CA SER A 119 -3.04 8.75 -0.04
C SER A 119 -3.00 10.22 -0.50
N GLU A 120 -3.03 10.46 -1.80
CA GLU A 120 -3.01 11.80 -2.40
C GLU A 120 -4.40 12.43 -2.51
N LEU A 121 -5.44 11.70 -2.18
CA LEU A 121 -6.82 12.21 -2.19
C LEU A 121 -7.26 12.84 -0.86
N PHE A 122 -6.37 12.86 0.13
CA PHE A 122 -6.65 13.57 1.37
C PHE A 122 -6.84 15.07 1.11
N GLY A 123 -7.95 15.61 1.59
CA GLY A 123 -8.30 17.02 1.37
C GLY A 123 -8.77 17.36 -0.05
N TYR A 124 -8.92 16.39 -0.94
CA TYR A 124 -9.29 16.63 -2.34
C TYR A 124 -10.63 17.37 -2.49
N ASN A 125 -11.61 17.06 -1.65
CA ASN A 125 -12.91 17.75 -1.69
C ASN A 125 -12.78 19.27 -1.52
N THR A 126 -11.97 19.70 -0.56
CA THR A 126 -11.74 21.12 -0.30
C THR A 126 -11.02 21.79 -1.47
N ASP A 127 -9.99 21.15 -2.00
CA ASP A 127 -9.21 21.66 -3.11
C ASP A 127 -10.04 21.76 -4.39
N LEU A 128 -10.82 20.73 -4.69
CA LEU A 128 -11.71 20.73 -5.86
C LEU A 128 -12.74 21.87 -5.78
N ARG A 129 -13.38 22.03 -4.63
CA ARG A 129 -14.37 23.11 -4.42
C ARG A 129 -13.73 24.48 -4.52
N SER A 130 -12.56 24.66 -3.94
CA SER A 130 -11.82 25.92 -4.04
C SER A 130 -11.50 26.32 -5.48
N ARG A 131 -11.05 25.34 -6.28
CA ARG A 131 -10.67 25.57 -7.68
C ARG A 131 -11.84 25.80 -8.62
N THR A 132 -13.01 25.29 -8.29
CA THR A 132 -14.19 25.30 -9.15
C THR A 132 -15.32 26.18 -8.63
N GLY A 133 -15.08 26.96 -7.58
CA GLY A 133 -16.14 27.79 -6.97
C GLY A 133 -17.30 26.97 -6.39
N GLY A 134 -17.02 25.74 -5.92
CA GLY A 134 -18.00 24.85 -5.33
C GLY A 134 -18.79 23.99 -6.31
N ILE A 135 -18.53 24.11 -7.63
CA ILE A 135 -19.34 23.42 -8.67
C ILE A 135 -18.87 22.02 -8.93
N GLY A 136 -17.55 21.76 -8.84
CA GLY A 136 -16.95 20.47 -9.15
C GLY A 136 -17.42 19.36 -8.20
N SER A 137 -17.60 18.18 -8.75
CA SER A 137 -17.90 16.95 -8.02
C SER A 137 -16.97 15.82 -8.41
N TYR A 138 -16.80 14.86 -7.53
CA TYR A 138 -15.94 13.69 -7.79
C TYR A 138 -16.47 12.44 -7.11
N SER A 139 -16.09 11.32 -7.65
CA SER A 139 -16.25 10.01 -7.02
C SER A 139 -15.00 9.18 -7.26
N TYR A 140 -14.70 8.27 -6.34
CA TYR A 140 -13.61 7.33 -6.51
C TYR A 140 -13.94 5.98 -5.90
N SER A 141 -13.27 4.96 -6.40
CA SER A 141 -13.33 3.62 -5.87
C SER A 141 -11.93 3.01 -5.86
N PHE A 142 -11.71 2.03 -4.99
CA PHE A 142 -10.47 1.27 -5.01
C PHE A 142 -10.35 0.53 -6.34
N SER A 143 -9.18 0.64 -6.98
CA SER A 143 -8.88 -0.07 -8.22
C SER A 143 -7.96 -1.27 -7.97
N ARG A 144 -6.77 -1.01 -7.45
CA ARG A 144 -5.73 -2.02 -7.27
C ARG A 144 -4.63 -1.50 -6.34
N TYR A 145 -3.72 -2.40 -5.97
CA TYR A 145 -2.44 -2.02 -5.37
C TYR A 145 -1.36 -1.92 -6.43
N GLU A 146 -0.46 -0.96 -6.28
CA GLU A 146 0.76 -0.81 -7.08
C GLU A 146 1.95 -0.58 -6.16
N GLN A 147 3.16 -0.90 -6.65
CA GLN A 147 4.38 -0.61 -5.93
C GLN A 147 4.54 0.90 -5.72
N ALA A 148 4.73 1.32 -4.48
CA ALA A 148 5.02 2.71 -4.16
C ALA A 148 6.40 3.12 -4.73
N PRO A 149 6.55 4.37 -5.22
CA PRO A 149 7.85 4.91 -5.56
C PRO A 149 8.82 4.86 -4.37
N ALA A 150 10.12 4.79 -4.64
CA ALA A 150 11.13 4.61 -3.61
C ALA A 150 11.12 5.73 -2.54
N ASP A 151 10.90 6.97 -2.93
CA ASP A 151 10.78 8.13 -2.04
C ASP A 151 9.54 8.05 -1.14
N VAL A 152 8.41 7.63 -1.69
CA VAL A 152 7.16 7.41 -0.95
C VAL A 152 7.31 6.27 0.05
N GLN A 153 7.92 5.16 -0.38
CA GLN A 153 8.22 4.02 0.49
C GLN A 153 9.11 4.43 1.66
N ALA A 154 10.21 5.13 1.40
CA ALA A 154 11.14 5.57 2.44
C ALA A 154 10.46 6.50 3.46
N LYS A 155 9.64 7.43 2.99
CA LYS A 155 8.87 8.34 3.84
C LYS A 155 7.87 7.61 4.74
N GLU A 156 7.16 6.65 4.19
CA GLU A 156 6.18 5.87 4.95
C GLU A 156 6.84 4.97 6.00
N ILE A 157 7.95 4.32 5.65
CA ILE A 157 8.73 3.51 6.61
C ILE A 157 9.23 4.38 7.76
N ALA A 158 9.75 5.57 7.47
CA ALA A 158 10.24 6.50 8.51
C ALA A 158 9.10 7.00 9.40
N ALA A 159 7.94 7.31 8.85
CA ALA A 159 6.77 7.76 9.62
C ALA A 159 6.27 6.66 10.56
N ARG A 160 6.22 5.42 10.09
CA ARG A 160 5.80 4.26 10.90
C ARG A 160 6.80 3.89 11.99
N ALA A 161 8.09 4.05 11.74
CA ALA A 161 9.11 3.85 12.77
C ALA A 161 8.93 4.85 13.93
N ALA A 162 8.63 6.11 13.63
CA ALA A 162 8.40 7.15 14.63
C ALA A 162 7.11 6.94 15.44
N GLU A 163 6.11 6.26 14.93
CA GLU A 163 4.87 5.92 15.66
C GLU A 163 5.07 4.77 16.67
N ASN A 164 6.12 3.96 16.50
CA ASN A 164 6.38 2.78 17.33
C ASN A 164 7.43 3.03 18.43
N ASP A 165 8.03 4.21 18.48
CA ASP A 165 8.93 4.69 19.55
C ASP A 165 8.15 5.50 20.61
#